data_6f011f6ab5aad3fc01eac4c554c1342d
#
_entry.id   6f011f6ab5aad3fc01eac4c554c1342d
#
_cell.length_a   1.000
_cell.length_b   1.000
_cell.length_c   1.000
_cell.angle_alpha   90.00
_cell.angle_beta   90.00
_cell.angle_gamma   90.00
#
_symmetry.space_group_name_H-M   'P 1'
#
loop_
_entity.id
_entity.type
_entity.pdbx_description
1 polymer ?
#
loop_
_entity_poly.entity_id
_entity_poly.type
_entity_poly.pdbx_seq_one_letter_code
_entity_poly.pdbx_strand_id
1 'polypeptide(L)'
;VVFAGYIINHSDAKVQKDVLKIANKRMLFLLLGIYIAIFAYNMGILYIVPTPVGNMEDITLRAIRTLKEADLVLAEDTRTTGILLKHLGIEVAHLQSHHKFNEHGTSAGIVERLKAGQNIALVSDAGTPGISDPGFFLAREAVAAGITVNCLPGATACIPAVVSSGMPCDRFCFEGFIPQKKGRKTYLESLKDEQRTMVFYESPYRLVKTLTQLAEVVGTERQVCVCREISKLHEENVRGTLQEVAKHFEQTPPRGEIVIVLAGTSSKKDKKSKGEKL
;
A
#
# COMPACT_ATOMS: atom_id res chain seq x y z
N VAL A 1 -11.91 -23.73 43.64
CA VAL A 1 -11.84 -23.15 45.00
C VAL A 1 -11.84 -24.26 46.09
N VAL A 2 -12.29 -25.49 45.77
CA VAL A 2 -12.44 -26.56 46.78
C VAL A 2 -11.16 -27.41 46.96
N PHE A 3 -10.16 -27.34 46.09
CA PHE A 3 -8.92 -28.15 46.18
C PHE A 3 -7.77 -27.48 46.94
N ALA A 4 -7.84 -26.17 47.25
CA ALA A 4 -6.79 -25.48 48.01
C ALA A 4 -6.98 -25.53 49.53
N GLY A 5 -8.09 -26.08 50.03
CA GLY A 5 -8.43 -26.08 51.45
C GLY A 5 -7.92 -27.29 52.26
N TYR A 6 -7.28 -28.28 51.66
CA TYR A 6 -7.01 -29.55 52.33
C TYR A 6 -5.55 -29.86 52.68
N ILE A 7 -4.59 -29.00 52.36
CA ILE A 7 -3.17 -29.24 52.65
C ILE A 7 -2.51 -27.99 53.29
N ILE A 8 -3.13 -27.36 54.26
CA ILE A 8 -2.40 -26.41 55.12
C ILE A 8 -2.81 -26.71 56.58
N ASN A 9 -2.19 -27.76 57.12
CA ASN A 9 -2.26 -27.97 58.55
C ASN A 9 -1.11 -27.16 59.19
N HIS A 10 -1.51 -26.18 59.99
CA HIS A 10 -0.78 -25.44 61.01
C HIS A 10 0.76 -25.51 61.04
N SER A 11 1.45 -24.43 60.71
CA SER A 11 2.54 -23.89 61.51
C SER A 11 3.36 -22.73 60.91
N ASP A 12 3.01 -22.15 59.80
CA ASP A 12 3.82 -21.00 59.40
C ASP A 12 2.99 -19.88 58.75
N ALA A 13 2.63 -18.88 59.56
CA ALA A 13 1.93 -17.65 59.11
C ALA A 13 2.69 -16.92 58.00
N LYS A 14 4.01 -17.16 57.86
CA LYS A 14 4.85 -16.61 56.81
C LYS A 14 4.59 -17.33 55.49
N VAL A 15 4.47 -18.66 55.48
CA VAL A 15 4.17 -19.46 54.29
C VAL A 15 2.76 -19.13 53.78
N GLN A 16 1.77 -18.97 54.67
CA GLN A 16 0.43 -18.55 54.28
C GLN A 16 0.42 -17.15 53.63
N LYS A 17 1.15 -16.19 54.20
CA LYS A 17 1.30 -14.84 53.61
C LYS A 17 1.98 -14.87 52.23
N ASP A 18 2.99 -15.70 52.06
CA ASP A 18 3.73 -15.79 50.79
C ASP A 18 2.92 -16.54 49.73
N VAL A 19 2.17 -17.58 50.07
CA VAL A 19 1.20 -18.23 49.18
C VAL A 19 0.07 -17.27 48.75
N LEU A 20 -0.46 -16.48 49.71
CA LEU A 20 -1.48 -15.49 49.42
C LEU A 20 -0.96 -14.37 48.52
N LYS A 21 0.27 -13.90 48.73
CA LYS A 21 0.94 -12.92 47.84
C LYS A 21 1.15 -13.47 46.44
N ILE A 22 1.56 -14.73 46.29
CA ILE A 22 1.76 -15.36 44.97
C ILE A 22 0.42 -15.61 44.28
N ALA A 23 -0.61 -16.04 45.01
CA ALA A 23 -1.96 -16.20 44.48
C ALA A 23 -2.55 -14.86 44.01
N ASN A 24 -2.44 -13.80 44.80
CA ASN A 24 -2.86 -12.46 44.44
C ASN A 24 -2.11 -11.91 43.23
N LYS A 25 -0.79 -12.15 43.14
CA LYS A 25 0.02 -11.72 42.01
C LYS A 25 -0.38 -12.47 40.71
N ARG A 26 -0.60 -13.79 40.79
CA ARG A 26 -1.08 -14.59 39.64
C ARG A 26 -2.48 -14.18 39.22
N MET A 27 -3.39 -13.93 40.16
CA MET A 27 -4.74 -13.44 39.87
C MET A 27 -4.73 -12.05 39.23
N LEU A 28 -3.86 -11.17 39.69
CA LEU A 28 -3.67 -9.83 39.08
C LEU A 28 -3.17 -9.94 37.64
N PHE A 29 -2.20 -10.83 37.37
CA PHE A 29 -1.72 -11.07 35.98
C PHE A 29 -2.82 -11.66 35.09
N LEU A 30 -3.64 -12.57 35.63
CA LEU A 30 -4.75 -13.16 34.89
C LEU A 30 -5.83 -12.11 34.58
N LEU A 31 -6.21 -11.28 35.56
CA LEU A 31 -7.15 -10.18 35.37
C LEU A 31 -6.64 -9.12 34.41
N LEU A 32 -5.34 -8.79 34.48
CA LEU A 32 -4.69 -7.89 33.54
C LEU A 32 -4.67 -8.48 32.13
N GLY A 33 -4.38 -9.78 31.98
CA GLY A 33 -4.43 -10.48 30.70
C GLY A 33 -5.84 -10.50 30.09
N ILE A 34 -6.86 -10.76 30.91
CA ILE A 34 -8.28 -10.71 30.49
C ILE A 34 -8.67 -9.28 30.10
N TYR A 35 -8.27 -8.27 30.88
CA TYR A 35 -8.52 -6.86 30.58
C TYR A 35 -7.88 -6.44 29.27
N ILE A 36 -6.61 -6.80 29.06
CA ILE A 36 -5.88 -6.53 27.79
C ILE A 36 -6.58 -7.24 26.61
N ALA A 37 -7.00 -8.50 26.80
CA ALA A 37 -7.70 -9.24 25.76
C ALA A 37 -9.08 -8.62 25.43
N ILE A 38 -9.84 -8.19 26.43
CA ILE A 38 -11.14 -7.50 26.25
C ILE A 38 -10.91 -6.14 25.55
N PHE A 39 -9.88 -5.40 25.97
CA PHE A 39 -9.55 -4.10 25.38
C PHE A 39 -9.12 -4.26 23.92
N ALA A 40 -8.26 -5.22 23.60
CA ALA A 40 -7.84 -5.53 22.24
C ALA A 40 -9.02 -6.05 21.37
N TYR A 41 -9.96 -6.78 21.95
CA TYR A 41 -11.16 -7.26 21.26
C TYR A 41 -12.16 -6.14 20.91
N ASN A 42 -12.13 -5.03 21.68
CA ASN A 42 -13.03 -3.90 21.47
C ASN A 42 -12.46 -2.81 20.54
N MET A 43 -11.20 -2.96 20.09
CA MET A 43 -10.65 -2.01 19.11
C MET A 43 -11.26 -2.23 17.73
N GLY A 44 -11.50 -1.13 17.01
CA GLY A 44 -11.90 -1.16 15.61
C GLY A 44 -10.73 -1.55 14.69
N ILE A 45 -11.04 -1.71 13.43
CA ILE A 45 -10.10 -2.10 12.38
C ILE A 45 -9.92 -0.93 11.40
N LEU A 46 -8.67 -0.65 11.03
CA LEU A 46 -8.37 0.22 9.90
C LEU A 46 -8.31 -0.63 8.63
N TYR A 47 -9.26 -0.43 7.74
CA TYR A 47 -9.28 -1.06 6.42
C TYR A 47 -8.64 -0.13 5.39
N ILE A 48 -7.60 -0.61 4.70
CA ILE A 48 -7.06 0.02 3.51
C ILE A 48 -7.78 -0.60 2.33
N VAL A 49 -8.60 0.19 1.64
CA VAL A 49 -9.55 -0.31 0.62
C VAL A 49 -9.13 0.19 -0.76
N PRO A 50 -8.59 -0.69 -1.62
CA PRO A 50 -8.29 -0.34 -3.01
C PRO A 50 -9.55 0.04 -3.78
N THR A 51 -9.44 1.11 -4.58
CA THR A 51 -10.47 1.60 -5.48
C THR A 51 -10.08 1.38 -6.95
N PRO A 52 -11.02 1.33 -7.89
CA PRO A 52 -10.73 1.13 -9.30
C PRO A 52 -9.72 2.14 -9.87
N VAL A 53 -8.82 1.67 -10.74
CA VAL A 53 -7.83 2.54 -11.41
C VAL A 53 -8.32 3.10 -12.74
N GLY A 54 -9.56 2.80 -13.12
CA GLY A 54 -10.14 3.28 -14.38
C GLY A 54 -11.42 2.58 -14.80
N ASN A 55 -11.61 1.32 -14.39
CA ASN A 55 -12.82 0.54 -14.66
C ASN A 55 -13.53 0.20 -13.35
N MET A 56 -14.78 0.60 -13.20
CA MET A 56 -15.57 0.36 -11.98
C MET A 56 -15.76 -1.13 -11.67
N GLU A 57 -15.65 -2.01 -12.66
CA GLU A 57 -15.75 -3.46 -12.48
C GLU A 57 -14.54 -4.06 -11.74
N ASP A 58 -13.43 -3.33 -11.64
CA ASP A 58 -12.24 -3.77 -10.89
C ASP A 58 -12.40 -3.64 -9.37
N ILE A 59 -13.52 -3.12 -8.87
CA ILE A 59 -13.79 -3.10 -7.44
C ILE A 59 -14.17 -4.50 -6.94
N THR A 60 -13.58 -4.91 -5.81
CA THR A 60 -13.90 -6.22 -5.25
C THR A 60 -15.22 -6.19 -4.45
N LEU A 61 -15.95 -7.31 -4.44
CA LEU A 61 -17.15 -7.49 -3.59
C LEU A 61 -16.83 -7.25 -2.10
N ARG A 62 -15.61 -7.60 -1.68
CA ARG A 62 -15.16 -7.35 -0.30
C ARG A 62 -14.97 -5.87 -0.03
N ALA A 63 -14.41 -5.10 -0.98
CA ALA A 63 -14.28 -3.66 -0.86
C ALA A 63 -15.66 -2.98 -0.72
N ILE A 64 -16.62 -3.36 -1.56
CA ILE A 64 -18.00 -2.86 -1.51
C ILE A 64 -18.62 -3.11 -0.13
N ARG A 65 -18.52 -4.36 0.39
CA ARG A 65 -19.04 -4.71 1.71
C ARG A 65 -18.34 -3.90 2.81
N THR A 66 -17.02 -3.81 2.80
CA THR A 66 -16.24 -3.07 3.81
C THR A 66 -16.62 -1.59 3.84
N LEU A 67 -16.81 -0.96 2.67
CA LEU A 67 -17.25 0.44 2.58
C LEU A 67 -18.67 0.65 3.14
N LYS A 68 -19.57 -0.33 2.96
CA LYS A 68 -20.94 -0.30 3.53
C LYS A 68 -20.96 -0.44 5.05
N GLU A 69 -20.05 -1.25 5.60
CA GLU A 69 -19.99 -1.59 7.03
C GLU A 69 -19.12 -0.63 7.85
N ALA A 70 -18.34 0.25 7.22
CA ALA A 70 -17.44 1.18 7.90
C ALA A 70 -18.20 2.30 8.62
N ASP A 71 -17.82 2.60 9.87
CA ASP A 71 -18.35 3.73 10.65
C ASP A 71 -17.87 5.08 10.10
N LEU A 72 -16.73 5.10 9.43
CA LEU A 72 -16.13 6.26 8.78
C LEU A 72 -15.39 5.83 7.53
N VAL A 73 -15.60 6.54 6.44
CA VAL A 73 -14.76 6.45 5.23
C VAL A 73 -13.86 7.68 5.16
N LEU A 74 -12.55 7.45 5.10
CA LEU A 74 -11.53 8.45 4.85
C LEU A 74 -11.19 8.46 3.37
N ALA A 75 -11.26 9.62 2.75
CA ALA A 75 -11.05 9.80 1.32
C ALA A 75 -9.96 10.83 1.03
N GLU A 76 -9.12 10.58 0.04
CA GLU A 76 -8.16 11.58 -0.46
C GLU A 76 -8.92 12.80 -1.02
N ASP A 77 -9.85 12.57 -1.95
CA ASP A 77 -10.83 13.56 -2.39
C ASP A 77 -12.25 13.01 -2.16
N THR A 78 -13.00 13.67 -1.26
CA THR A 78 -14.37 13.27 -0.91
C THR A 78 -15.34 13.39 -2.09
N ARG A 79 -15.04 14.21 -3.10
CA ARG A 79 -15.85 14.37 -4.31
C ARG A 79 -15.71 13.14 -5.20
N THR A 80 -14.47 12.71 -5.47
CA THR A 80 -14.16 11.49 -6.25
C THR A 80 -14.75 10.27 -5.57
N THR A 81 -14.48 10.10 -4.27
CA THR A 81 -15.04 8.99 -3.49
C THR A 81 -16.57 9.03 -3.44
N GLY A 82 -17.18 10.22 -3.32
CA GLY A 82 -18.63 10.37 -3.33
C GLY A 82 -19.27 9.88 -4.64
N ILE A 83 -18.63 10.13 -5.79
CA ILE A 83 -19.06 9.61 -7.10
C ILE A 83 -18.99 8.06 -7.11
N LEU A 84 -17.88 7.47 -6.63
CA LEU A 84 -17.73 6.03 -6.53
C LEU A 84 -18.82 5.41 -5.64
N LEU A 85 -19.02 5.93 -4.44
CA LEU A 85 -20.02 5.43 -3.49
C LEU A 85 -21.44 5.51 -4.08
N LYS A 86 -21.78 6.62 -4.73
CA LYS A 86 -23.07 6.79 -5.40
C LYS A 86 -23.26 5.77 -6.53
N HIS A 87 -22.22 5.54 -7.36
CA HIS A 87 -22.27 4.55 -8.43
C HIS A 87 -22.52 3.13 -7.90
N LEU A 88 -21.94 2.81 -6.75
CA LEU A 88 -22.08 1.50 -6.10
C LEU A 88 -23.36 1.37 -5.25
N GLY A 89 -24.17 2.42 -5.16
CA GLY A 89 -25.36 2.42 -4.30
C GLY A 89 -25.00 2.27 -2.80
N ILE A 90 -23.89 2.89 -2.38
CA ILE A 90 -23.41 2.85 -1.00
C ILE A 90 -23.71 4.19 -0.32
N GLU A 91 -24.48 4.13 0.75
CA GLU A 91 -24.66 5.24 1.69
C GLU A 91 -23.74 5.00 2.89
N VAL A 92 -22.81 5.93 3.12
CA VAL A 92 -21.92 5.87 4.28
C VAL A 92 -22.37 6.87 5.34
N ALA A 93 -22.26 6.48 6.62
CA ALA A 93 -22.65 7.34 7.72
C ALA A 93 -21.79 8.61 7.78
N HIS A 94 -20.48 8.48 7.53
CA HIS A 94 -19.55 9.58 7.58
C HIS A 94 -18.48 9.43 6.50
N LEU A 95 -18.26 10.51 5.72
CA LEU A 95 -17.21 10.66 4.75
C LEU A 95 -16.32 11.86 5.14
N GLN A 96 -15.03 11.64 5.33
CA GLN A 96 -14.09 12.65 5.80
C GLN A 96 -12.85 12.71 4.90
N SER A 97 -12.35 13.90 4.63
CA SER A 97 -11.12 14.09 3.88
C SER A 97 -9.89 13.70 4.69
N HIS A 98 -9.00 12.89 4.07
CA HIS A 98 -7.70 12.48 4.60
C HIS A 98 -6.67 12.43 3.48
N HIS A 99 -5.95 13.51 3.29
CA HIS A 99 -5.02 13.72 2.19
C HIS A 99 -3.64 14.16 2.69
N LYS A 100 -2.66 14.19 1.82
CA LYS A 100 -1.25 14.51 2.11
C LYS A 100 -1.04 15.77 2.98
N PHE A 101 -1.91 16.77 2.85
CA PHE A 101 -1.74 18.04 3.57
C PHE A 101 -2.38 18.04 4.97
N ASN A 102 -3.29 17.10 5.28
CA ASN A 102 -3.96 17.04 6.57
C ASN A 102 -3.68 15.75 7.36
N GLU A 103 -3.08 14.72 6.76
CA GLU A 103 -2.87 13.40 7.38
C GLU A 103 -2.16 13.47 8.74
N HIS A 104 -1.13 14.33 8.88
CA HIS A 104 -0.42 14.50 10.13
C HIS A 104 -1.30 15.12 11.25
N GLY A 105 -2.22 16.00 10.90
CA GLY A 105 -3.12 16.66 11.87
C GLY A 105 -4.31 15.80 12.26
N THR A 106 -4.77 14.93 11.36
CA THR A 106 -6.00 14.14 11.56
C THR A 106 -5.73 12.74 12.11
N SER A 107 -4.54 12.16 11.90
CA SER A 107 -4.25 10.76 12.23
C SER A 107 -4.42 10.44 13.71
N ALA A 108 -4.01 11.32 14.62
CA ALA A 108 -4.16 11.10 16.05
C ALA A 108 -5.64 10.94 16.47
N GLY A 109 -6.52 11.80 15.97
CA GLY A 109 -7.97 11.71 16.21
C GLY A 109 -8.60 10.46 15.60
N ILE A 110 -8.10 10.01 14.43
CA ILE A 110 -8.55 8.78 13.78
C ILE A 110 -8.12 7.55 14.60
N VAL A 111 -6.88 7.54 15.11
CA VAL A 111 -6.39 6.47 15.99
C VAL A 111 -7.23 6.36 17.26
N GLU A 112 -7.64 7.47 17.88
CA GLU A 112 -8.52 7.42 19.05
C GLU A 112 -9.93 6.86 18.73
N ARG A 113 -10.47 7.16 17.56
CA ARG A 113 -11.74 6.57 17.09
C ARG A 113 -11.62 5.06 16.87
N LEU A 114 -10.50 4.58 16.30
CA LEU A 114 -10.19 3.16 16.15
C LEU A 114 -10.07 2.47 17.52
N LYS A 115 -9.38 3.10 18.50
CA LYS A 115 -9.31 2.60 19.89
C LYS A 115 -10.69 2.52 20.56
N ALA A 116 -11.59 3.44 20.20
CA ALA A 116 -12.98 3.44 20.67
C ALA A 116 -13.88 2.38 20.00
N GLY A 117 -13.31 1.52 19.12
CA GLY A 117 -14.03 0.41 18.50
C GLY A 117 -14.63 0.72 17.13
N GLN A 118 -14.40 1.90 16.56
CA GLN A 118 -14.92 2.24 15.22
C GLN A 118 -14.13 1.55 14.13
N ASN A 119 -14.81 0.95 13.16
CA ASN A 119 -14.22 0.42 11.93
C ASN A 119 -14.09 1.54 10.90
N ILE A 120 -12.88 1.80 10.43
CA ILE A 120 -12.59 2.92 9.53
C ILE A 120 -12.01 2.39 8.22
N ALA A 121 -12.58 2.81 7.10
CA ALA A 121 -12.08 2.51 5.76
C ALA A 121 -11.31 3.72 5.20
N LEU A 122 -10.08 3.51 4.71
CA LEU A 122 -9.30 4.49 3.98
C LEU A 122 -9.30 4.12 2.50
N VAL A 123 -9.65 5.08 1.64
CA VAL A 123 -9.57 4.99 0.18
C VAL A 123 -8.71 6.10 -0.39
N SER A 124 -8.09 5.86 -1.55
CA SER A 124 -7.49 6.88 -2.43
C SER A 124 -8.38 7.14 -3.64
N ASP A 125 -8.04 8.12 -4.45
CA ASP A 125 -8.80 8.45 -5.66
C ASP A 125 -8.78 7.31 -6.68
N ALA A 126 -7.66 6.55 -6.74
CA ALA A 126 -7.51 5.37 -7.59
C ALA A 126 -6.45 4.40 -7.04
N GLY A 127 -6.71 3.11 -7.06
CA GLY A 127 -5.76 2.09 -6.63
C GLY A 127 -5.71 1.85 -5.12
N THR A 128 -4.55 1.42 -4.64
CA THR A 128 -4.34 1.03 -3.23
C THR A 128 -3.79 2.19 -2.42
N PRO A 129 -4.50 2.68 -1.39
CA PRO A 129 -4.00 3.73 -0.51
C PRO A 129 -2.63 3.41 0.08
N GLY A 130 -1.75 4.43 0.20
CA GLY A 130 -0.38 4.26 0.66
C GLY A 130 0.63 3.90 -0.44
N ILE A 131 0.18 3.52 -1.64
CA ILE A 131 1.05 3.25 -2.79
C ILE A 131 1.13 4.49 -3.67
N SER A 132 2.06 5.38 -3.38
CA SER A 132 2.23 6.73 -3.94
C SER A 132 1.13 7.73 -3.56
N ASP A 133 0.19 7.32 -2.70
CA ASP A 133 -0.95 8.08 -2.20
C ASP A 133 -0.87 8.25 -0.67
N PRO A 134 -1.70 9.10 -0.05
CA PRO A 134 -1.82 9.19 1.40
C PRO A 134 -2.23 7.85 2.03
N GLY A 135 -1.84 7.65 3.29
CA GLY A 135 -2.26 6.47 4.05
C GLY A 135 -1.14 5.73 4.79
N PHE A 136 0.11 5.84 4.32
CA PHE A 136 1.24 5.22 5.01
C PHE A 136 1.38 5.73 6.45
N PHE A 137 1.24 7.04 6.66
CA PHE A 137 1.39 7.65 7.97
C PHE A 137 0.32 7.12 8.94
N LEU A 138 -0.95 7.13 8.53
CA LEU A 138 -2.06 6.61 9.33
C LEU A 138 -1.91 5.11 9.64
N ALA A 139 -1.54 4.30 8.63
CA ALA A 139 -1.31 2.87 8.82
C ALA A 139 -0.19 2.61 9.84
N ARG A 140 0.90 3.37 9.79
CA ARG A 140 2.02 3.29 10.74
C ARG A 140 1.59 3.64 12.16
N GLU A 141 0.85 4.74 12.33
CA GLU A 141 0.35 5.17 13.64
C GLU A 141 -0.65 4.17 14.23
N ALA A 142 -1.53 3.59 13.39
CA ALA A 142 -2.47 2.56 13.80
C ALA A 142 -1.74 1.29 14.27
N VAL A 143 -0.74 0.81 13.51
CA VAL A 143 0.10 -0.33 13.90
C VAL A 143 0.83 -0.05 15.21
N ALA A 144 1.44 1.13 15.36
CA ALA A 144 2.13 1.52 16.59
C ALA A 144 1.19 1.58 17.82
N ALA A 145 -0.09 1.86 17.60
CA ALA A 145 -1.14 1.86 18.62
C ALA A 145 -1.75 0.46 18.90
N GLY A 146 -1.25 -0.60 18.24
CA GLY A 146 -1.77 -1.97 18.39
C GLY A 146 -3.10 -2.24 17.68
N ILE A 147 -3.51 -1.35 16.78
CA ILE A 147 -4.74 -1.46 15.99
C ILE A 147 -4.50 -2.40 14.81
N THR A 148 -5.47 -3.26 14.52
CA THR A 148 -5.43 -4.11 13.34
C THR A 148 -5.58 -3.27 12.07
N VAL A 149 -4.56 -3.33 11.20
CA VAL A 149 -4.60 -2.75 9.86
C VAL A 149 -4.83 -3.87 8.85
N ASN A 150 -5.93 -3.80 8.10
CA ASN A 150 -6.31 -4.80 7.11
C ASN A 150 -6.31 -4.16 5.71
N CYS A 151 -5.23 -4.36 4.95
CA CYS A 151 -5.19 -3.97 3.56
C CYS A 151 -5.88 -5.04 2.71
N LEU A 152 -6.96 -4.65 2.02
CA LEU A 152 -7.68 -5.57 1.14
C LEU A 152 -6.90 -5.81 -0.16
N PRO A 153 -6.81 -7.05 -0.66
CA PRO A 153 -6.39 -7.28 -2.04
C PRO A 153 -7.33 -6.55 -3.02
N GLY A 154 -6.77 -5.88 -4.01
CA GLY A 154 -7.57 -5.13 -4.97
C GLY A 154 -6.75 -4.41 -6.02
N ALA A 155 -7.37 -3.44 -6.69
CA ALA A 155 -6.80 -2.72 -7.80
C ALA A 155 -5.52 -1.95 -7.40
N THR A 156 -4.51 -2.05 -8.25
CA THR A 156 -3.29 -1.25 -8.22
C THR A 156 -2.66 -1.24 -9.61
N ALA A 157 -2.23 -0.09 -10.10
CA ALA A 157 -1.75 0.01 -11.49
C ALA A 157 -0.39 -0.66 -11.72
N CYS A 158 0.48 -0.74 -10.70
CA CYS A 158 1.85 -1.26 -10.87
C CYS A 158 1.88 -2.76 -11.21
N ILE A 159 0.98 -3.59 -10.67
CA ILE A 159 0.97 -5.03 -10.90
C ILE A 159 0.51 -5.37 -12.33
N PRO A 160 -0.64 -4.89 -12.84
CA PRO A 160 -1.01 -5.07 -14.24
C PRO A 160 0.07 -4.56 -15.20
N ALA A 161 0.68 -3.41 -14.93
CA ALA A 161 1.75 -2.87 -15.75
C ALA A 161 2.95 -3.83 -15.87
N VAL A 162 3.43 -4.35 -14.73
CA VAL A 162 4.55 -5.31 -14.72
C VAL A 162 4.20 -6.56 -15.53
N VAL A 163 3.04 -7.14 -15.30
CA VAL A 163 2.62 -8.37 -16.00
C VAL A 163 2.43 -8.09 -17.49
N SER A 164 1.74 -7.00 -17.84
CA SER A 164 1.49 -6.63 -19.24
C SER A 164 2.76 -6.22 -19.98
N SER A 165 3.81 -5.78 -19.28
CA SER A 165 5.09 -5.40 -19.93
C SER A 165 5.77 -6.57 -20.65
N GLY A 166 5.56 -7.80 -20.18
CA GLY A 166 6.27 -8.99 -20.65
C GLY A 166 7.72 -9.08 -20.13
N MET A 167 8.11 -8.22 -19.17
CA MET A 167 9.42 -8.27 -18.53
C MET A 167 9.42 -9.27 -17.36
N PRO A 168 10.60 -9.72 -16.88
CA PRO A 168 10.70 -10.54 -15.68
C PRO A 168 9.95 -9.94 -14.51
N CYS A 169 9.00 -10.68 -13.94
CA CYS A 169 8.09 -10.20 -12.89
C CYS A 169 8.21 -10.99 -11.57
N ASP A 170 9.08 -12.00 -11.52
CA ASP A 170 9.38 -12.77 -10.30
C ASP A 170 10.06 -11.92 -9.22
N ARG A 171 10.83 -10.91 -9.63
CA ARG A 171 11.50 -9.93 -8.76
C ARG A 171 11.48 -8.57 -9.44
N PHE A 172 10.80 -7.61 -8.84
CA PHE A 172 10.76 -6.22 -9.32
C PHE A 172 10.82 -5.24 -8.17
N CYS A 173 11.12 -3.98 -8.45
CA CYS A 173 11.05 -2.89 -7.49
C CYS A 173 10.04 -1.84 -7.96
N PHE A 174 9.18 -1.42 -7.03
CA PHE A 174 8.30 -0.29 -7.22
C PHE A 174 9.00 0.96 -6.72
N GLU A 175 9.27 1.89 -7.62
CA GLU A 175 10.05 3.10 -7.39
C GLU A 175 9.17 4.35 -7.23
N GLY A 176 7.86 4.24 -7.49
CA GLY A 176 6.92 5.35 -7.41
C GLY A 176 7.24 6.47 -8.39
N PHE A 177 7.04 7.73 -7.97
CA PHE A 177 7.34 8.91 -8.80
C PHE A 177 8.81 9.33 -8.67
N ILE A 178 9.49 9.46 -9.80
CA ILE A 178 10.87 9.99 -9.85
C ILE A 178 10.90 11.44 -9.34
N PRO A 179 11.85 11.82 -8.48
CA PRO A 179 11.98 13.19 -7.97
C PRO A 179 11.98 14.23 -9.09
N GLN A 180 11.20 15.32 -8.93
CA GLN A 180 11.00 16.30 -10.01
C GLN A 180 12.19 17.27 -10.15
N LYS A 181 12.82 17.65 -9.04
CA LYS A 181 13.89 18.68 -8.98
C LYS A 181 15.08 18.19 -8.18
N LYS A 182 15.16 18.52 -6.88
CA LYS A 182 16.28 18.17 -5.99
C LYS A 182 16.42 16.65 -5.90
N GLY A 183 17.63 16.15 -6.09
CA GLY A 183 17.95 14.73 -6.00
C GLY A 183 17.64 13.89 -7.24
N ARG A 184 16.98 14.46 -8.29
CA ARG A 184 16.59 13.69 -9.48
C ARG A 184 17.79 13.05 -10.20
N LYS A 185 18.89 13.79 -10.42
CA LYS A 185 20.07 13.27 -11.11
C LYS A 185 20.69 12.10 -10.34
N THR A 186 20.95 12.28 -9.05
CA THR A 186 21.52 11.25 -8.18
C THR A 186 20.63 10.01 -8.11
N TYR A 187 19.30 10.23 -8.04
CA TYR A 187 18.34 9.13 -8.05
C TYR A 187 18.39 8.34 -9.37
N LEU A 188 18.38 9.01 -10.52
CA LEU A 188 18.51 8.34 -11.82
C LEU A 188 19.83 7.57 -11.93
N GLU A 189 20.95 8.16 -11.50
CA GLU A 189 22.25 7.50 -11.47
C GLU A 189 22.25 6.22 -10.60
N SER A 190 21.51 6.19 -9.50
CA SER A 190 21.40 5.01 -8.64
C SER A 190 20.71 3.82 -9.30
N LEU A 191 19.93 4.04 -10.35
CA LEU A 191 19.22 2.99 -11.09
C LEU A 191 20.11 2.22 -12.06
N LYS A 192 21.33 2.69 -12.32
CA LYS A 192 22.21 2.18 -13.37
C LYS A 192 22.46 0.68 -13.30
N ASP A 193 22.72 0.19 -12.10
CA ASP A 193 23.12 -1.20 -11.85
C ASP A 193 21.99 -2.07 -11.30
N GLU A 194 20.75 -1.56 -11.24
CA GLU A 194 19.60 -2.33 -10.78
C GLU A 194 19.33 -3.50 -11.74
N GLN A 195 19.28 -4.72 -11.19
CA GLN A 195 19.10 -5.95 -11.96
C GLN A 195 17.64 -6.37 -12.07
N ARG A 196 16.78 -5.89 -11.17
CA ARG A 196 15.36 -6.20 -11.17
C ARG A 196 14.60 -5.30 -12.14
N THR A 197 13.45 -5.75 -12.60
CA THR A 197 12.49 -4.89 -13.28
C THR A 197 12.07 -3.74 -12.35
N MET A 198 12.08 -2.52 -12.86
CA MET A 198 11.73 -1.31 -12.12
C MET A 198 10.41 -0.73 -12.61
N VAL A 199 9.55 -0.29 -11.69
CA VAL A 199 8.23 0.26 -12.00
C VAL A 199 8.12 1.67 -11.46
N PHE A 200 7.81 2.63 -12.33
CA PHE A 200 7.65 4.03 -11.98
C PHE A 200 6.25 4.52 -12.35
N TYR A 201 5.71 5.43 -11.56
CA TYR A 201 4.61 6.29 -11.97
C TYR A 201 5.16 7.57 -12.56
N GLU A 202 4.56 8.06 -13.64
CA GLU A 202 5.00 9.29 -14.26
C GLU A 202 3.84 10.10 -14.84
N SER A 203 4.02 11.41 -14.87
CA SER A 203 3.09 12.32 -15.51
C SER A 203 3.27 12.31 -17.04
N PRO A 204 2.19 12.38 -17.84
CA PRO A 204 2.29 12.47 -19.29
C PRO A 204 3.15 13.66 -19.74
N TYR A 205 3.11 14.77 -19.01
CA TYR A 205 3.90 15.98 -19.32
C TYR A 205 5.40 15.82 -19.11
N ARG A 206 5.83 14.78 -18.42
CA ARG A 206 7.25 14.51 -18.12
C ARG A 206 7.77 13.24 -18.76
N LEU A 207 6.90 12.43 -19.37
CA LEU A 207 7.25 11.09 -19.86
C LEU A 207 8.47 11.12 -20.77
N VAL A 208 8.43 11.90 -21.86
CA VAL A 208 9.53 11.98 -22.85
C VAL A 208 10.84 12.36 -22.17
N LYS A 209 10.82 13.45 -21.36
CA LYS A 209 12.01 13.87 -20.61
C LYS A 209 12.53 12.76 -19.69
N THR A 210 11.65 12.02 -19.04
CA THR A 210 12.03 10.94 -18.14
C THR A 210 12.65 9.78 -18.89
N LEU A 211 12.08 9.36 -20.02
CA LEU A 211 12.64 8.31 -20.88
C LEU A 211 14.00 8.67 -21.43
N THR A 212 14.18 9.92 -21.89
CA THR A 212 15.49 10.43 -22.39
C THR A 212 16.53 10.40 -21.28
N GLN A 213 16.21 10.88 -20.09
CA GLN A 213 17.15 10.88 -18.97
C GLN A 213 17.47 9.47 -18.45
N LEU A 214 16.52 8.55 -18.49
CA LEU A 214 16.78 7.14 -18.21
C LEU A 214 17.74 6.56 -19.25
N ALA A 215 17.53 6.85 -20.55
CA ALA A 215 18.42 6.40 -21.63
C ALA A 215 19.86 6.90 -21.47
N GLU A 216 20.06 8.16 -21.02
CA GLU A 216 21.38 8.72 -20.73
C GLU A 216 22.11 7.94 -19.62
N VAL A 217 21.39 7.43 -18.62
CA VAL A 217 21.97 6.76 -17.44
C VAL A 217 22.15 5.26 -17.65
N VAL A 218 21.09 4.57 -18.14
CA VAL A 218 21.05 3.11 -18.21
C VAL A 218 21.30 2.57 -19.63
N GLY A 219 21.44 3.44 -20.61
CA GLY A 219 21.68 3.12 -22.04
C GLY A 219 20.39 3.11 -22.86
N THR A 220 20.53 3.56 -24.13
CA THR A 220 19.43 3.73 -25.09
C THR A 220 18.70 2.43 -25.42
N GLU A 221 19.45 1.30 -25.42
CA GLU A 221 18.97 -0.05 -25.79
C GLU A 221 18.24 -0.77 -24.65
N ARG A 222 18.17 -0.17 -23.46
CA ARG A 222 17.45 -0.76 -22.33
C ARG A 222 15.97 -0.91 -22.69
N GLN A 223 15.41 -2.09 -22.49
CA GLN A 223 14.00 -2.37 -22.77
C GLN A 223 13.10 -1.66 -21.77
N VAL A 224 12.05 -1.06 -22.28
CA VAL A 224 11.02 -0.35 -21.53
C VAL A 224 9.64 -0.68 -22.06
N CYS A 225 8.65 -0.70 -21.19
CA CYS A 225 7.23 -0.66 -21.55
C CYS A 225 6.59 0.54 -20.87
N VAL A 226 5.90 1.35 -21.64
CA VAL A 226 5.06 2.42 -21.12
C VAL A 226 3.61 1.96 -21.21
N CYS A 227 2.99 1.74 -20.05
CA CYS A 227 1.58 1.40 -19.92
C CYS A 227 0.80 2.69 -19.63
N ARG A 228 -0.14 3.03 -20.49
CA ARG A 228 -0.95 4.24 -20.41
C ARG A 228 -2.40 3.89 -20.22
N GLU A 229 -3.11 4.64 -19.35
CA GLU A 229 -4.56 4.52 -19.15
C GLU A 229 -5.01 3.07 -18.85
N ILE A 230 -4.28 2.37 -17.98
CA ILE A 230 -4.58 0.98 -17.59
C ILE A 230 -6.02 0.86 -17.12
N SER A 231 -6.72 -0.19 -17.60
CA SER A 231 -8.13 -0.49 -17.30
C SER A 231 -9.14 0.52 -17.86
N LYS A 232 -8.70 1.49 -18.68
CA LYS A 232 -9.57 2.51 -19.30
C LYS A 232 -9.76 2.26 -20.79
N LEU A 233 -10.71 3.00 -21.40
CA LEU A 233 -11.06 2.88 -22.83
C LEU A 233 -9.85 3.06 -23.76
N HIS A 234 -8.88 3.88 -23.38
CA HIS A 234 -7.71 4.20 -24.19
C HIS A 234 -6.43 3.56 -23.62
N GLU A 235 -6.56 2.39 -23.05
CA GLU A 235 -5.42 1.60 -22.58
C GLU A 235 -4.44 1.30 -23.73
N GLU A 236 -3.16 1.54 -23.49
CA GLU A 236 -2.10 1.33 -24.47
C GLU A 236 -0.82 0.86 -23.76
N ASN A 237 -0.12 -0.09 -24.39
CA ASN A 237 1.15 -0.59 -23.92
C ASN A 237 2.20 -0.48 -25.03
N VAL A 238 3.09 0.53 -24.97
CA VAL A 238 4.16 0.77 -25.92
C VAL A 238 5.45 0.14 -25.42
N ARG A 239 5.98 -0.83 -26.16
CA ARG A 239 7.18 -1.61 -25.81
C ARG A 239 8.29 -1.35 -26.82
N GLY A 240 9.54 -1.38 -26.36
CA GLY A 240 10.73 -1.22 -27.19
C GLY A 240 11.95 -0.83 -26.36
N THR A 241 12.98 -0.34 -27.03
CA THR A 241 14.11 0.30 -26.39
C THR A 241 13.71 1.69 -25.84
N LEU A 242 14.43 2.20 -24.86
CA LEU A 242 14.21 3.56 -24.35
C LEU A 242 14.21 4.59 -25.47
N GLN A 243 15.11 4.43 -26.46
CA GLN A 243 15.21 5.32 -27.61
C GLN A 243 13.96 5.27 -28.51
N GLU A 244 13.48 4.08 -28.86
CA GLU A 244 12.30 3.90 -29.70
C GLU A 244 11.06 4.43 -29.04
N VAL A 245 10.84 4.10 -27.73
CA VAL A 245 9.64 4.52 -26.98
C VAL A 245 9.65 6.02 -26.71
N ALA A 246 10.83 6.61 -26.42
CA ALA A 246 10.96 8.07 -26.30
C ALA A 246 10.57 8.78 -27.61
N LYS A 247 11.10 8.31 -28.73
CA LYS A 247 10.79 8.86 -30.07
C LYS A 247 9.30 8.72 -30.44
N HIS A 248 8.67 7.60 -30.06
CA HIS A 248 7.23 7.40 -30.26
C HIS A 248 6.42 8.49 -29.55
N PHE A 249 6.70 8.73 -28.26
CA PHE A 249 5.98 9.73 -27.48
C PHE A 249 6.36 11.18 -27.76
N GLU A 250 7.51 11.45 -28.39
CA GLU A 250 7.83 12.75 -28.98
C GLU A 250 6.91 13.07 -30.15
N GLN A 251 6.59 12.07 -30.98
CA GLN A 251 5.72 12.22 -32.14
C GLN A 251 4.24 12.17 -31.78
N THR A 252 3.89 11.41 -30.74
CA THR A 252 2.51 11.21 -30.26
C THR A 252 2.45 11.56 -28.78
N PRO A 253 2.30 12.84 -28.39
CA PRO A 253 2.29 13.24 -26.99
C PRO A 253 1.23 12.51 -26.17
N PRO A 254 1.59 11.86 -25.06
CA PRO A 254 0.66 11.05 -24.29
C PRO A 254 -0.30 11.91 -23.47
N ARG A 255 -1.46 11.34 -23.16
CA ARG A 255 -2.44 11.89 -22.21
C ARG A 255 -2.79 10.82 -21.17
N GLY A 256 -3.30 11.25 -20.02
CA GLY A 256 -3.77 10.36 -18.98
C GLY A 256 -2.68 9.89 -18.05
N GLU A 257 -2.89 8.76 -17.41
CA GLU A 257 -2.01 8.21 -16.38
C GLU A 257 -1.02 7.20 -16.96
N ILE A 258 0.20 7.20 -16.43
CA ILE A 258 1.30 6.46 -17.02
C ILE A 258 2.04 5.65 -15.96
N VAL A 259 2.31 4.40 -16.31
CA VAL A 259 3.24 3.52 -15.60
C VAL A 259 4.38 3.17 -16.56
N ILE A 260 5.62 3.40 -16.14
CA ILE A 260 6.83 2.99 -16.85
C ILE A 260 7.34 1.71 -16.22
N VAL A 261 7.54 0.67 -17.01
CA VAL A 261 8.20 -0.57 -16.60
C VAL A 261 9.52 -0.66 -17.33
N LEU A 262 10.63 -0.59 -16.61
CA LEU A 262 12.00 -0.59 -17.14
C LEU A 262 12.69 -1.89 -16.79
N ALA A 263 13.27 -2.56 -17.77
CA ALA A 263 14.04 -3.78 -17.53
C ALA A 263 15.28 -3.51 -16.67
N GLY A 264 15.62 -4.43 -15.78
CA GLY A 264 16.86 -4.43 -15.04
C GLY A 264 18.09 -4.64 -15.94
N THR A 265 19.32 -4.50 -15.41
CA THR A 265 20.52 -4.86 -16.16
C THR A 265 20.58 -6.37 -16.35
N SER A 266 20.86 -6.85 -17.57
CA SER A 266 21.16 -8.26 -17.79
C SER A 266 22.45 -8.65 -17.07
N SER A 267 22.41 -9.73 -16.30
CA SER A 267 23.64 -10.28 -15.72
C SER A 267 24.60 -10.73 -16.84
N LYS A 268 25.92 -10.69 -16.57
CA LYS A 268 26.92 -11.18 -17.54
C LYS A 268 26.68 -12.63 -17.98
N LYS A 269 25.89 -13.42 -17.22
CA LYS A 269 25.51 -14.80 -17.53
C LYS A 269 24.48 -14.87 -18.67
N ASP A 270 23.53 -13.92 -18.74
CA ASP A 270 22.48 -13.95 -19.77
C ASP A 270 22.99 -13.59 -21.17
N LYS A 271 24.13 -12.88 -21.25
CA LYS A 271 24.81 -12.56 -22.53
C LYS A 271 25.48 -13.79 -23.15
N LYS A 272 25.92 -14.79 -22.36
CA LYS A 272 26.52 -16.02 -22.90
C LYS A 272 25.50 -16.99 -23.48
N SER A 273 24.27 -17.05 -22.92
CA SER A 273 23.22 -17.96 -23.40
C SER A 273 22.56 -17.50 -24.72
N LYS A 274 22.65 -16.21 -25.07
CA LYS A 274 22.15 -15.68 -26.35
C LYS A 274 23.17 -15.77 -27.50
N GLY A 275 24.45 -15.99 -27.20
CA GLY A 275 25.53 -16.16 -28.19
C GLY A 275 25.73 -17.60 -28.69
N GLU A 276 25.05 -18.59 -28.11
CA GLU A 276 25.19 -20.00 -28.49
C GLU A 276 23.99 -20.58 -29.29
N LYS A 277 23.07 -19.69 -29.73
CA LYS A 277 21.96 -20.06 -30.64
C LYS A 277 22.02 -19.21 -31.91
N LEU A 278 22.98 -19.47 -32.76
CA LEU A 278 22.98 -19.17 -34.18
C LEU A 278 23.58 -20.39 -34.90
#